data_91728416d4b3ce28c8bf2900dd953f68
#
_entry.id   91728416d4b3ce28c8bf2900dd953f68
#
_cell.length_a   1.000
_cell.length_b   1.000
_cell.length_c   1.000
_cell.angle_alpha   90.00
_cell.angle_beta   90.00
_cell.angle_gamma   90.00
#
_symmetry.space_group_name_H-M   'P 1'
#
loop_
_entity.id
_entity.type
_entity.pdbx_description
1 polymer ?
#
loop_
_entity_poly.entity_id
_entity_poly.type
_entity_poly.pdbx_seq_one_letter_code
_entity_poly.pdbx_strand_id
1 'polypeptide(L)'
;MSLPLYAAAQELINELSCPVHANAGLWYNKFCNRWEDRGRQWTLNAEDKRRNDKGNHDTRKTSWIKSVTGKPCGDSAQLQENLERYITLVKLCGGDVRVYRTSSRFVTGLGNEHPVENGFTWHHILGTPYLLGSSVKGVLRDWVENWLDDIKNENRNGIVNKYFGSQKNAKAAGDLIVFDALPVKPVKLETEIMTPHYGEYYQDTDSNKPPADWYSPVPIPYLTVAENQLFVFGLAPRMGKTIDLQQVFSWLDLALETMGAGAKTASG
;
A
#
# COMPACT_ATOMS: atom_id res chain seq x y z
N MET A 1 -32.81 10.13 3.91
CA MET A 1 -31.60 10.74 4.53
C MET A 1 -30.62 11.07 3.43
N SER A 2 -29.86 12.17 3.55
CA SER A 2 -28.76 12.44 2.63
C SER A 2 -27.62 11.44 2.90
N LEU A 3 -26.90 11.03 1.84
CA LEU A 3 -25.71 10.17 2.00
C LEU A 3 -24.71 10.78 2.99
N PRO A 4 -23.94 9.97 3.73
CA PRO A 4 -22.91 10.44 4.65
C PRO A 4 -21.70 11.00 3.87
N LEU A 5 -21.93 11.98 3.02
CA LEU A 5 -20.97 12.68 2.19
C LEU A 5 -20.94 14.16 2.57
N TYR A 6 -19.79 14.79 2.33
CA TYR A 6 -19.68 16.24 2.44
C TYR A 6 -20.75 16.95 1.57
N ALA A 7 -21.40 17.96 2.10
CA ALA A 7 -22.56 18.59 1.45
C ALA A 7 -22.29 19.06 0.00
N ALA A 8 -21.09 19.62 -0.26
CA ALA A 8 -20.69 20.04 -1.60
C ALA A 8 -20.42 18.87 -2.57
N ALA A 9 -20.35 17.63 -2.08
CA ALA A 9 -20.11 16.44 -2.90
C ALA A 9 -21.41 15.76 -3.36
N GLN A 10 -22.57 16.35 -3.15
CA GLN A 10 -23.86 15.76 -3.53
C GLN A 10 -23.99 15.55 -5.05
N GLU A 11 -23.33 16.37 -5.86
CA GLU A 11 -23.26 16.20 -7.32
C GLU A 11 -22.58 14.89 -7.74
N LEU A 12 -21.69 14.34 -6.89
CA LEU A 12 -20.95 13.10 -7.14
C LEU A 12 -21.74 11.84 -6.77
N ILE A 13 -22.98 11.96 -6.30
CA ILE A 13 -23.79 10.83 -5.83
C ILE A 13 -24.00 9.76 -6.92
N ASN A 14 -24.13 10.20 -8.17
CA ASN A 14 -24.41 9.32 -9.31
C ASN A 14 -23.14 8.84 -10.03
N GLU A 15 -21.97 9.32 -9.67
CA GLU A 15 -20.73 8.92 -10.32
C GLU A 15 -20.41 7.45 -10.02
N LEU A 16 -20.18 6.68 -11.07
CA LEU A 16 -19.84 5.25 -10.98
C LEU A 16 -18.33 4.97 -10.88
N SER A 17 -17.53 5.93 -11.31
CA SER A 17 -16.07 5.83 -11.34
C SER A 17 -15.44 7.15 -10.93
N CYS A 18 -14.18 7.09 -10.51
CA CYS A 18 -13.39 8.29 -10.23
C CYS A 18 -13.35 9.21 -11.47
N PRO A 19 -13.70 10.49 -11.36
CA PRO A 19 -13.62 11.44 -12.47
C PRO A 19 -12.19 11.52 -13.05
N VAL A 20 -12.09 11.80 -14.35
CA VAL A 20 -10.81 11.67 -15.11
C VAL A 20 -9.68 12.52 -14.55
N HIS A 21 -9.96 13.70 -14.02
CA HIS A 21 -8.94 14.61 -13.48
C HIS A 21 -8.99 14.70 -11.95
N ALA A 22 -9.74 13.81 -11.30
CA ALA A 22 -9.81 13.81 -9.85
C ALA A 22 -8.61 13.08 -9.24
N ASN A 23 -8.20 13.53 -8.06
CA ASN A 23 -7.26 12.80 -7.22
C ASN A 23 -7.90 11.48 -6.75
N ALA A 24 -7.41 10.35 -7.27
CA ALA A 24 -8.00 9.04 -7.01
C ALA A 24 -7.96 8.66 -5.52
N GLY A 25 -6.90 9.03 -4.80
CA GLY A 25 -6.80 8.80 -3.36
C GLY A 25 -7.83 9.58 -2.55
N LEU A 26 -8.03 10.85 -2.90
CA LEU A 26 -9.05 11.67 -2.27
C LEU A 26 -10.45 11.13 -2.57
N TRP A 27 -10.71 10.78 -3.84
CA TRP A 27 -11.95 10.14 -4.27
C TRP A 27 -12.22 8.89 -3.43
N TYR A 28 -11.27 7.96 -3.42
CA TYR A 28 -11.42 6.68 -2.73
C TYR A 28 -11.69 6.83 -1.24
N ASN A 29 -10.92 7.70 -0.57
CA ASN A 29 -10.99 7.83 0.88
C ASN A 29 -12.16 8.68 1.39
N LYS A 30 -12.68 9.65 0.59
CA LYS A 30 -13.60 10.67 1.10
C LYS A 30 -14.95 10.73 0.40
N PHE A 31 -15.08 10.17 -0.80
CA PHE A 31 -16.28 10.35 -1.61
C PHE A 31 -17.06 9.05 -1.85
N CYS A 32 -16.95 8.06 -0.95
CA CYS A 32 -17.70 6.82 -1.07
C CYS A 32 -19.22 7.08 -1.13
N ASN A 33 -19.79 6.95 -2.33
CA ASN A 33 -21.20 7.21 -2.61
C ASN A 33 -22.04 5.93 -2.72
N ARG A 34 -21.52 4.78 -2.25
CA ARG A 34 -22.19 3.46 -2.37
C ARG A 34 -22.99 3.07 -1.14
N TRP A 35 -23.12 3.95 -0.17
CA TRP A 35 -23.85 3.67 1.06
C TRP A 35 -25.32 3.37 0.80
N GLU A 36 -25.86 2.39 1.51
CA GLU A 36 -27.28 2.06 1.60
C GLU A 36 -27.80 2.38 2.99
N ASP A 37 -28.92 3.10 3.02
CA ASP A 37 -29.63 3.39 4.26
C ASP A 37 -30.55 2.22 4.62
N ARG A 38 -30.31 1.60 5.79
CA ARG A 38 -31.18 0.57 6.39
C ARG A 38 -31.94 1.10 7.61
N GLY A 39 -32.32 2.36 7.60
CA GLY A 39 -33.18 3.03 8.57
C GLY A 39 -32.46 3.55 9.81
N ARG A 40 -31.42 2.88 10.31
CA ARG A 40 -30.59 3.32 11.45
C ARG A 40 -29.09 3.18 11.20
N GLN A 41 -28.69 2.51 10.14
CA GLN A 41 -27.29 2.21 9.84
C GLN A 41 -27.03 2.32 8.33
N TRP A 42 -25.91 2.90 7.99
CA TRP A 42 -25.37 2.89 6.66
C TRP A 42 -24.55 1.61 6.43
N THR A 43 -24.75 0.95 5.28
CA THR A 43 -24.03 -0.28 4.94
C THR A 43 -23.52 -0.27 3.51
N LEU A 44 -22.43 -1.00 3.26
CA LEU A 44 -21.88 -1.29 1.94
C LEU A 44 -22.00 -2.79 1.58
N ASN A 45 -22.58 -3.60 2.46
CA ASN A 45 -22.68 -5.06 2.26
C ASN A 45 -23.81 -5.49 1.32
N ALA A 46 -24.65 -4.54 0.87
CA ALA A 46 -25.71 -4.82 -0.06
C ALA A 46 -25.23 -4.97 -1.50
N GLU A 47 -26.00 -5.68 -2.32
CA GLU A 47 -25.80 -5.77 -3.78
C GLU A 47 -25.92 -4.38 -4.43
N ASP A 48 -25.01 -4.04 -5.34
CA ASP A 48 -25.05 -2.78 -6.08
C ASP A 48 -25.88 -2.90 -7.36
N LYS A 49 -27.14 -2.58 -7.24
CA LYS A 49 -28.10 -2.61 -8.37
C LYS A 49 -27.79 -1.62 -9.49
N ARG A 50 -26.96 -0.60 -9.23
CA ARG A 50 -26.61 0.45 -10.21
C ARG A 50 -25.64 -0.01 -11.29
N ARG A 51 -24.95 -1.13 -11.05
CA ARG A 51 -23.94 -1.71 -11.94
C ARG A 51 -24.39 -3.00 -12.63
N ASN A 52 -25.65 -3.35 -12.51
CA ASN A 52 -26.21 -4.59 -13.06
C ASN A 52 -26.35 -4.56 -14.59
N ASP A 53 -25.21 -4.55 -15.29
CA ASP A 53 -25.15 -4.99 -16.66
C ASP A 53 -24.71 -6.45 -16.68
N LYS A 54 -25.65 -7.36 -16.99
CA LYS A 54 -25.40 -8.76 -17.32
C LYS A 54 -24.94 -9.71 -16.20
N GLY A 55 -25.69 -9.80 -15.10
CA GLY A 55 -25.54 -10.93 -14.16
C GLY A 55 -24.33 -10.89 -13.24
N ASN A 56 -23.70 -9.76 -13.07
CA ASN A 56 -22.61 -9.57 -12.14
C ASN A 56 -23.16 -9.04 -10.80
N HIS A 57 -23.15 -9.88 -9.76
CA HIS A 57 -23.66 -9.58 -8.43
C HIS A 57 -22.58 -8.92 -7.55
N ASP A 58 -22.01 -7.80 -8.02
CA ASP A 58 -21.06 -7.04 -7.21
C ASP A 58 -21.74 -6.47 -5.95
N THR A 59 -21.09 -6.60 -4.80
CA THR A 59 -21.47 -5.86 -3.61
C THR A 59 -21.12 -4.37 -3.78
N ARG A 60 -21.73 -3.50 -3.00
CA ARG A 60 -21.41 -2.07 -2.99
C ARG A 60 -19.95 -1.79 -2.61
N LYS A 61 -19.34 -2.64 -1.78
CA LYS A 61 -17.89 -2.62 -1.49
C LYS A 61 -17.08 -2.87 -2.75
N THR A 62 -17.35 -3.97 -3.44
CA THR A 62 -16.66 -4.34 -4.69
C THR A 62 -16.81 -3.26 -5.74
N SER A 63 -18.03 -2.74 -5.92
CA SER A 63 -18.30 -1.63 -6.85
C SER A 63 -17.52 -0.38 -6.51
N TRP A 64 -17.36 -0.07 -5.22
CA TRP A 64 -16.55 1.07 -4.79
C TRP A 64 -15.07 0.87 -5.11
N ILE A 65 -14.51 -0.29 -4.79
CA ILE A 65 -13.12 -0.63 -5.13
C ILE A 65 -12.90 -0.52 -6.65
N LYS A 66 -13.83 -1.06 -7.45
CA LYS A 66 -13.79 -0.97 -8.92
C LYS A 66 -13.92 0.46 -9.46
N SER A 67 -14.37 1.43 -8.65
CA SER A 67 -14.50 2.83 -9.09
C SER A 67 -13.17 3.50 -9.44
N VAL A 68 -12.05 2.97 -8.92
CA VAL A 68 -10.69 3.48 -9.15
C VAL A 68 -9.82 2.55 -10.00
N THR A 69 -10.33 1.37 -10.43
CA THR A 69 -9.53 0.38 -11.19
C THR A 69 -9.65 0.51 -12.71
N GLY A 70 -10.60 1.30 -13.21
CA GLY A 70 -10.91 1.39 -14.65
C GLY A 70 -9.84 2.13 -15.48
N LYS A 71 -9.07 3.00 -14.87
CA LYS A 71 -8.03 3.83 -15.50
C LYS A 71 -6.83 3.94 -14.58
N PRO A 72 -5.61 4.13 -15.12
CA PRO A 72 -4.44 4.45 -14.30
C PRO A 72 -4.68 5.73 -13.50
N CYS A 73 -4.28 5.73 -12.22
CA CYS A 73 -4.37 6.88 -11.34
C CYS A 73 -3.07 7.70 -11.34
N GLY A 74 -3.21 9.00 -11.14
CA GLY A 74 -2.14 9.98 -11.17
C GLY A 74 -2.07 10.74 -12.49
N ASP A 75 -1.68 12.03 -12.43
CA ASP A 75 -1.44 12.87 -13.58
C ASP A 75 0.01 12.73 -14.06
N SER A 76 0.23 12.48 -15.36
CA SER A 76 1.56 12.21 -15.92
C SER A 76 2.53 13.39 -15.77
N ALA A 77 2.05 14.63 -15.97
CA ALA A 77 2.90 15.81 -15.88
C ALA A 77 3.30 16.08 -14.42
N GLN A 78 2.34 15.95 -13.49
CA GLN A 78 2.58 16.10 -12.08
C GLN A 78 3.54 15.03 -11.54
N LEU A 79 3.40 13.79 -11.98
CA LEU A 79 4.31 12.69 -11.61
C LEU A 79 5.72 12.93 -12.12
N GLN A 80 5.87 13.40 -13.37
CA GLN A 80 7.18 13.73 -13.95
C GLN A 80 7.85 14.86 -13.16
N GLU A 81 7.15 15.96 -12.89
CA GLU A 81 7.68 17.06 -12.10
C GLU A 81 8.09 16.62 -10.69
N ASN A 82 7.25 15.79 -10.06
CA ASN A 82 7.55 15.26 -8.74
C ASN A 82 8.78 14.33 -8.76
N LEU A 83 8.93 13.50 -9.79
CA LEU A 83 10.08 12.61 -9.96
C LEU A 83 11.39 13.41 -10.08
N GLU A 84 11.40 14.50 -10.84
CA GLU A 84 12.58 15.37 -11.00
C GLU A 84 12.96 16.02 -9.66
N ARG A 85 11.99 16.54 -8.92
CA ARG A 85 12.19 17.08 -7.56
C ARG A 85 12.70 16.02 -6.59
N TYR A 86 12.14 14.83 -6.64
CA TYR A 86 12.52 13.70 -5.80
C TYR A 86 13.98 13.30 -6.04
N ILE A 87 14.36 13.09 -7.30
CA ILE A 87 15.75 12.76 -7.68
C ILE A 87 16.71 13.85 -7.22
N THR A 88 16.36 15.10 -7.45
CA THR A 88 17.16 16.25 -7.05
C THR A 88 17.35 16.27 -5.52
N LEU A 89 16.27 16.06 -4.76
CA LEU A 89 16.33 16.01 -3.29
C LEU A 89 17.25 14.89 -2.80
N VAL A 90 17.08 13.67 -3.33
CA VAL A 90 17.90 12.53 -2.94
C VAL A 90 19.38 12.77 -3.24
N LYS A 91 19.69 13.33 -4.42
CA LYS A 91 21.07 13.67 -4.82
C LYS A 91 21.69 14.76 -3.96
N LEU A 92 20.93 15.80 -3.59
CA LEU A 92 21.39 16.86 -2.66
C LEU A 92 21.69 16.31 -1.27
N CYS A 93 21.02 15.24 -0.85
CA CYS A 93 21.32 14.51 0.38
C CYS A 93 22.54 13.57 0.27
N GLY A 94 23.25 13.58 -0.86
CA GLY A 94 24.36 12.65 -1.14
C GLY A 94 23.90 11.21 -1.40
N GLY A 95 22.63 11.05 -1.78
CA GLY A 95 21.99 9.77 -2.02
C GLY A 95 21.98 9.34 -3.49
N ASP A 96 21.35 8.21 -3.72
CA ASP A 96 21.10 7.67 -5.05
C ASP A 96 19.69 7.10 -5.17
N VAL A 97 19.24 6.88 -6.40
CA VAL A 97 17.91 6.36 -6.72
C VAL A 97 17.99 5.13 -7.61
N ARG A 98 17.08 4.19 -7.45
CA ARG A 98 16.83 3.09 -8.39
C ARG A 98 15.35 3.00 -8.72
N VAL A 99 15.04 2.54 -9.93
CA VAL A 99 13.67 2.29 -10.37
C VAL A 99 13.45 0.79 -10.43
N TYR A 100 12.39 0.34 -9.75
CA TYR A 100 11.97 -1.06 -9.75
C TYR A 100 10.62 -1.22 -10.44
N ARG A 101 10.41 -2.40 -10.99
CA ARG A 101 9.16 -2.81 -11.62
C ARG A 101 8.50 -3.87 -10.76
N THR A 102 7.20 -3.72 -10.48
CA THR A 102 6.44 -4.77 -9.79
C THR A 102 6.36 -6.03 -10.66
N SER A 103 6.80 -7.17 -10.13
CA SER A 103 6.72 -8.48 -10.79
C SER A 103 5.35 -9.13 -10.59
N SER A 104 4.66 -8.75 -9.52
CA SER A 104 3.34 -9.20 -9.15
C SER A 104 2.52 -8.05 -8.56
N ARG A 105 1.28 -8.31 -8.23
CA ARG A 105 0.44 -7.33 -7.52
C ARG A 105 0.96 -7.11 -6.11
N PHE A 106 0.86 -5.89 -5.60
CA PHE A 106 1.12 -5.63 -4.20
C PHE A 106 0.09 -4.71 -3.56
N VAL A 107 0.00 -4.72 -2.24
CA VAL A 107 -0.89 -3.87 -1.46
C VAL A 107 -0.13 -3.09 -0.40
N THR A 108 -0.49 -1.81 -0.23
CA THR A 108 0.06 -0.91 0.78
C THR A 108 -1.07 -0.34 1.62
N GLY A 109 -0.89 -0.28 2.94
CA GLY A 109 -1.88 0.30 3.86
C GLY A 109 -3.14 -0.53 4.09
N LEU A 110 -3.07 -1.84 3.96
CA LEU A 110 -4.21 -2.75 4.16
C LEU A 110 -4.86 -2.61 5.53
N GLY A 111 -4.07 -2.28 6.57
CA GLY A 111 -4.55 -2.07 7.94
C GLY A 111 -5.16 -0.69 8.21
N ASN A 112 -5.18 0.23 7.24
CA ASN A 112 -5.83 1.52 7.41
C ASN A 112 -7.35 1.34 7.45
N GLU A 113 -8.01 2.05 8.36
CA GLU A 113 -9.47 2.03 8.43
C GLU A 113 -10.10 2.62 7.17
N HIS A 114 -11.05 1.89 6.59
CA HIS A 114 -11.78 2.33 5.40
C HIS A 114 -13.20 1.74 5.35
N PRO A 115 -14.18 2.44 4.76
CA PRO A 115 -15.56 1.93 4.62
C PRO A 115 -15.69 0.56 3.95
N VAL A 116 -14.76 0.19 3.07
CA VAL A 116 -14.72 -1.14 2.42
C VAL A 116 -13.91 -2.18 3.21
N GLU A 117 -13.68 -1.96 4.50
CA GLU A 117 -12.90 -2.78 5.45
C GLU A 117 -11.39 -2.59 5.33
N ASN A 118 -10.84 -2.77 4.15
CA ASN A 118 -9.41 -2.68 3.92
C ASN A 118 -9.05 -1.31 3.31
N GLY A 119 -8.16 -0.60 3.97
CA GLY A 119 -7.64 0.66 3.48
C GLY A 119 -6.57 0.49 2.41
N PHE A 120 -6.05 1.63 1.98
CA PHE A 120 -4.98 1.70 1.00
C PHE A 120 -4.17 2.97 1.23
N THR A 121 -2.86 2.91 1.03
CA THR A 121 -1.99 4.07 1.24
C THR A 121 -1.89 4.90 -0.03
N TRP A 122 -2.39 6.12 0.03
CA TRP A 122 -2.39 7.07 -1.06
C TRP A 122 -1.47 8.25 -0.78
N HIS A 123 -0.71 8.67 -1.78
CA HIS A 123 -0.02 9.95 -1.74
C HIS A 123 -1.03 11.09 -1.93
N HIS A 124 -1.19 11.93 -0.93
CA HIS A 124 -2.27 12.92 -0.87
C HIS A 124 -2.30 13.89 -2.05
N ILE A 125 -1.13 14.32 -2.53
CA ILE A 125 -1.01 15.26 -3.65
C ILE A 125 -1.14 14.53 -4.99
N LEU A 126 -0.40 13.44 -5.17
CA LEU A 126 -0.32 12.74 -6.46
C LEU A 126 -1.56 11.88 -6.77
N GLY A 127 -2.34 11.53 -5.75
CA GLY A 127 -3.50 10.65 -5.90
C GLY A 127 -3.13 9.23 -6.37
N THR A 128 -1.91 8.79 -6.08
CA THR A 128 -1.37 7.49 -6.46
C THR A 128 -0.98 6.68 -5.23
N PRO A 129 -0.92 5.34 -5.33
CA PRO A 129 -0.30 4.53 -4.27
C PRO A 129 1.20 4.83 -4.16
N TYR A 130 1.73 4.62 -2.98
CA TYR A 130 3.16 4.69 -2.72
C TYR A 130 3.54 3.75 -1.57
N LEU A 131 4.83 3.44 -1.45
CA LEU A 131 5.38 2.73 -0.30
C LEU A 131 6.06 3.72 0.64
N LEU A 132 5.64 3.71 1.88
CA LEU A 132 6.28 4.51 2.93
C LEU A 132 7.75 4.13 3.07
N GLY A 133 8.64 5.11 3.17
CA GLY A 133 10.06 4.90 3.44
C GLY A 133 10.31 4.07 4.70
N SER A 134 9.42 4.19 5.70
CA SER A 134 9.45 3.34 6.89
C SER A 134 9.19 1.86 6.58
N SER A 135 8.29 1.57 5.64
CA SER A 135 8.02 0.19 5.20
C SER A 135 9.20 -0.37 4.41
N VAL A 136 9.76 0.41 3.48
CA VAL A 136 10.99 0.03 2.74
C VAL A 136 12.15 -0.21 3.69
N LYS A 137 12.33 0.68 4.69
CA LYS A 137 13.35 0.51 5.73
C LYS A 137 13.13 -0.75 6.56
N GLY A 138 11.87 -1.09 6.84
CA GLY A 138 11.50 -2.33 7.55
C GLY A 138 11.92 -3.57 6.79
N VAL A 139 11.62 -3.65 5.49
CA VAL A 139 12.02 -4.76 4.61
C VAL A 139 13.55 -4.88 4.54
N LEU A 140 14.26 -3.77 4.30
CA LEU A 140 15.73 -3.76 4.30
C LEU A 140 16.32 -4.22 5.63
N ARG A 141 15.76 -3.74 6.74
CA ARG A 141 16.22 -4.12 8.07
C ARG A 141 16.04 -5.61 8.31
N ASP A 142 14.85 -6.15 8.01
CA ASP A 142 14.55 -7.57 8.20
C ASP A 142 15.46 -8.45 7.34
N TRP A 143 15.73 -8.04 6.10
CA TRP A 143 16.71 -8.72 5.25
C TRP A 143 18.09 -8.82 5.91
N VAL A 144 18.64 -7.70 6.41
CA VAL A 144 19.95 -7.67 7.04
C VAL A 144 19.98 -8.42 8.37
N GLU A 145 18.89 -8.34 9.15
CA GLU A 145 18.78 -9.02 10.45
C GLU A 145 18.66 -10.54 10.32
N ASN A 146 17.91 -11.05 9.34
CA ASN A 146 17.46 -12.43 9.34
C ASN A 146 17.89 -13.26 8.13
N TRP A 147 18.19 -12.64 6.98
CA TRP A 147 18.39 -13.34 5.72
C TRP A 147 19.79 -13.22 5.12
N LEU A 148 20.63 -12.33 5.63
CA LEU A 148 21.98 -12.11 5.10
C LEU A 148 22.96 -13.15 5.68
N ASP A 149 23.22 -14.21 4.92
CA ASP A 149 24.06 -15.35 5.38
C ASP A 149 25.56 -15.01 5.47
N ASP A 150 26.03 -14.06 4.66
CA ASP A 150 27.47 -13.73 4.52
C ASP A 150 28.06 -12.98 5.73
N ILE A 151 27.22 -12.52 6.66
CA ILE A 151 27.69 -11.76 7.83
C ILE A 151 27.71 -12.64 9.07
N LYS A 152 28.89 -12.83 9.65
CA LYS A 152 29.01 -13.48 10.95
C LYS A 152 28.10 -12.79 11.97
N ASN A 153 27.37 -13.55 12.78
CA ASN A 153 26.40 -13.07 13.76
C ASN A 153 26.93 -11.96 14.68
N GLU A 154 28.22 -11.97 15.02
CA GLU A 154 28.85 -10.95 15.85
C GLU A 154 28.88 -9.55 15.22
N ASN A 155 28.99 -9.45 13.88
CA ASN A 155 29.03 -8.18 13.16
C ASN A 155 27.62 -7.71 12.71
N ARG A 156 26.64 -8.61 12.65
CA ARG A 156 25.28 -8.31 12.16
C ARG A 156 24.60 -7.22 12.98
N ASN A 157 24.59 -7.33 14.29
CA ASN A 157 24.03 -6.32 15.19
C ASN A 157 24.70 -4.93 15.03
N GLY A 158 26.00 -4.90 14.78
CA GLY A 158 26.74 -3.67 14.53
C GLY A 158 26.29 -2.98 13.24
N ILE A 159 26.10 -3.76 12.17
CA ILE A 159 25.59 -3.27 10.87
C ILE A 159 24.17 -2.77 11.00
N VAL A 160 23.28 -3.56 11.60
CA VAL A 160 21.89 -3.18 11.82
C VAL A 160 21.78 -1.87 12.61
N ASN A 161 22.50 -1.75 13.71
CA ASN A 161 22.51 -0.54 14.52
C ASN A 161 23.09 0.66 13.76
N LYS A 162 24.13 0.47 12.96
CA LYS A 162 24.72 1.53 12.14
C LYS A 162 23.76 2.07 11.12
N TYR A 163 23.16 1.20 10.28
CA TYR A 163 22.30 1.65 9.17
C TYR A 163 20.91 2.01 9.63
N PHE A 164 20.29 1.23 10.51
CA PHE A 164 18.87 1.34 10.84
C PHE A 164 18.58 1.94 12.22
N GLY A 165 19.59 2.01 13.09
CA GLY A 165 19.44 2.47 14.47
C GLY A 165 19.10 1.35 15.45
N SER A 166 19.33 1.62 16.74
CA SER A 166 19.10 0.65 17.81
C SER A 166 17.66 0.64 18.30
N GLN A 167 17.06 -0.56 18.40
CA GLN A 167 15.74 -0.72 19.03
C GLN A 167 15.81 -0.67 20.57
N LYS A 168 16.92 -1.12 21.14
CA LYS A 168 17.08 -1.22 22.59
C LYS A 168 17.50 0.11 23.25
N ASN A 169 18.18 0.95 22.51
CA ASN A 169 18.61 2.28 22.95
C ASN A 169 17.99 3.31 22.02
N ALA A 170 16.76 3.75 22.32
CA ALA A 170 15.95 4.65 21.51
C ALA A 170 16.61 6.02 21.16
N LYS A 171 17.89 6.22 21.52
CA LYS A 171 18.63 7.46 21.32
C LYS A 171 19.56 7.47 20.10
N ALA A 172 19.81 6.34 19.46
CA ALA A 172 20.71 6.27 18.30
C ALA A 172 19.93 6.01 17.02
N ALA A 173 19.75 7.05 16.23
CA ALA A 173 19.19 6.92 14.89
C ALA A 173 20.24 6.35 13.93
N GLY A 174 19.80 5.49 12.98
CA GLY A 174 20.70 4.93 11.98
C GLY A 174 21.25 5.97 10.99
N ASP A 175 22.32 5.57 10.31
CA ASP A 175 23.02 6.41 9.34
C ASP A 175 22.31 6.45 7.96
N LEU A 176 21.35 5.55 7.71
CA LEU A 176 20.58 5.45 6.46
C LEU A 176 19.29 6.25 6.52
N ILE A 177 19.06 7.08 5.51
CA ILE A 177 17.78 7.68 5.17
C ILE A 177 17.15 6.86 4.04
N VAL A 178 15.91 6.44 4.23
CA VAL A 178 15.09 5.76 3.24
C VAL A 178 13.92 6.68 2.91
N PHE A 179 13.83 7.10 1.66
CA PHE A 179 12.72 7.92 1.17
C PHE A 179 11.51 7.07 0.83
N ASP A 180 10.34 7.69 0.73
CA ASP A 180 9.14 7.03 0.23
C ASP A 180 9.37 6.54 -1.21
N ALA A 181 8.90 5.36 -1.55
CA ALA A 181 8.98 4.89 -2.92
C ALA A 181 7.76 5.36 -3.69
N LEU A 182 7.99 6.19 -4.71
CA LEU A 182 6.96 6.88 -5.48
C LEU A 182 6.82 6.30 -6.88
N PRO A 183 5.61 6.31 -7.47
CA PRO A 183 5.43 5.87 -8.85
C PRO A 183 6.05 6.85 -9.85
N VAL A 184 6.62 6.30 -10.91
CA VAL A 184 7.28 7.05 -12.01
C VAL A 184 6.26 7.49 -13.08
N LYS A 185 5.14 6.76 -13.19
CA LYS A 185 4.08 6.95 -14.17
C LYS A 185 2.72 6.71 -13.52
N PRO A 186 1.61 7.10 -14.17
CA PRO A 186 0.28 6.74 -13.69
C PRO A 186 0.15 5.24 -13.43
N VAL A 187 -0.45 4.88 -12.30
CA VAL A 187 -0.47 3.52 -11.76
C VAL A 187 -1.79 2.84 -12.07
N LYS A 188 -1.72 1.64 -12.62
CA LYS A 188 -2.89 0.76 -12.77
C LYS A 188 -3.19 0.07 -11.45
N LEU A 189 -4.47 0.10 -11.07
CA LEU A 189 -4.98 -0.58 -9.89
C LEU A 189 -5.89 -1.74 -10.30
N GLU A 190 -5.91 -2.79 -9.47
CA GLU A 190 -6.75 -3.96 -9.65
C GLU A 190 -7.48 -4.31 -8.36
N THR A 191 -8.55 -5.09 -8.48
CA THR A 191 -9.25 -5.66 -7.34
C THR A 191 -8.75 -7.08 -7.12
N GLU A 192 -8.46 -7.40 -5.87
CA GLU A 192 -8.11 -8.76 -5.42
C GLU A 192 -9.10 -9.21 -4.35
N ILE A 193 -9.17 -10.52 -4.09
CA ILE A 193 -10.07 -11.09 -3.09
C ILE A 193 -9.23 -11.97 -2.15
N MET A 194 -9.30 -11.69 -0.85
CA MET A 194 -8.83 -12.62 0.15
C MET A 194 -10.01 -13.41 0.72
N THR A 195 -9.80 -14.67 1.01
CA THR A 195 -10.81 -15.59 1.52
C THR A 195 -10.36 -16.19 2.85
N PRO A 196 -10.45 -15.47 3.98
CA PRO A 196 -10.12 -16.04 5.27
C PRO A 196 -11.09 -17.19 5.60
N HIS A 197 -10.53 -18.37 5.89
CA HIS A 197 -11.30 -19.59 6.18
C HIS A 197 -11.61 -19.72 7.67
N TYR A 198 -10.76 -19.21 8.55
CA TYR A 198 -10.85 -19.44 9.98
C TYR A 198 -11.40 -18.26 10.76
N GLY A 199 -12.35 -17.50 10.19
CA GLY A 199 -12.92 -16.32 10.84
C GLY A 199 -13.53 -16.62 12.22
N GLU A 200 -14.24 -17.73 12.36
CA GLU A 200 -14.85 -18.13 13.60
C GLU A 200 -13.81 -18.53 14.67
N TYR A 201 -12.70 -19.15 14.28
CA TYR A 201 -11.60 -19.48 15.17
C TYR A 201 -10.89 -18.22 15.70
N TYR A 202 -10.63 -17.24 14.83
CA TYR A 202 -9.96 -15.99 15.25
C TYR A 202 -10.85 -15.07 16.11
N GLN A 203 -12.17 -15.22 16.02
CA GLN A 203 -13.13 -14.43 16.80
C GLN A 203 -13.52 -15.10 18.12
N ASP A 204 -13.17 -16.37 18.32
CA ASP A 204 -13.48 -17.12 19.53
C ASP A 204 -12.47 -16.82 20.63
N THR A 205 -12.87 -16.00 21.59
CA THR A 205 -12.07 -15.65 22.77
C THR A 205 -11.92 -16.79 23.76
N ASP A 206 -12.82 -17.78 23.71
CA ASP A 206 -12.90 -18.87 24.69
C ASP A 206 -12.21 -20.15 24.24
N SER A 207 -11.56 -20.13 23.07
CA SER A 207 -10.82 -21.26 22.48
C SER A 207 -11.64 -22.55 22.31
N ASN A 208 -12.96 -22.42 22.13
CA ASN A 208 -13.87 -23.55 21.95
C ASN A 208 -14.03 -24.01 20.52
N LYS A 209 -13.62 -23.14 19.56
CA LYS A 209 -13.72 -23.40 18.11
C LYS A 209 -12.34 -23.71 17.51
N PRO A 210 -12.03 -24.96 17.17
CA PRO A 210 -10.78 -25.29 16.51
C PRO A 210 -10.73 -24.73 15.08
N PRO A 211 -9.53 -24.46 14.52
CA PRO A 211 -9.41 -24.17 13.11
C PRO A 211 -9.85 -25.40 12.31
N ALA A 212 -10.81 -25.25 11.42
CA ALA A 212 -11.40 -26.38 10.71
C ALA A 212 -11.82 -26.01 9.29
N ASP A 213 -11.63 -26.95 8.37
CA ASP A 213 -11.86 -26.74 6.93
C ASP A 213 -13.34 -26.64 6.54
N TRP A 214 -14.26 -26.97 7.46
CA TRP A 214 -15.70 -26.83 7.22
C TRP A 214 -16.25 -25.41 7.36
N TYR A 215 -15.45 -24.46 7.85
CA TYR A 215 -15.88 -23.07 7.91
C TYR A 215 -16.00 -22.49 6.52
N SER A 216 -17.10 -21.79 6.26
CA SER A 216 -17.31 -21.12 4.99
C SER A 216 -16.36 -19.92 4.85
N PRO A 217 -15.58 -19.84 3.77
CA PRO A 217 -14.72 -18.68 3.51
C PRO A 217 -15.55 -17.40 3.30
N VAL A 218 -15.08 -16.29 3.85
CA VAL A 218 -15.70 -14.98 3.64
C VAL A 218 -14.85 -14.21 2.63
N PRO A 219 -15.31 -14.04 1.38
CA PRO A 219 -14.55 -13.29 0.38
C PRO A 219 -14.53 -11.79 0.73
N ILE A 220 -13.34 -11.24 0.93
CA ILE A 220 -13.10 -9.83 1.23
C ILE A 220 -12.37 -9.21 0.04
N PRO A 221 -13.03 -8.36 -0.77
CA PRO A 221 -12.38 -7.65 -1.86
C PRO A 221 -11.50 -6.53 -1.29
N TYR A 222 -10.35 -6.30 -1.92
CA TYR A 222 -9.45 -5.21 -1.59
C TYR A 222 -8.74 -4.66 -2.82
N LEU A 223 -8.19 -3.45 -2.69
CA LEU A 223 -7.50 -2.75 -3.77
C LEU A 223 -6.02 -3.13 -3.78
N THR A 224 -5.47 -3.35 -4.97
CA THR A 224 -4.05 -3.65 -5.18
C THR A 224 -3.46 -2.79 -6.29
N VAL A 225 -2.15 -2.62 -6.26
CA VAL A 225 -1.36 -2.15 -7.39
C VAL A 225 -1.15 -3.32 -8.36
N ALA A 226 -1.38 -3.09 -9.64
CA ALA A 226 -1.17 -4.10 -10.68
C ALA A 226 0.32 -4.46 -10.83
N GLU A 227 0.59 -5.57 -11.50
CA GLU A 227 1.94 -5.91 -11.95
C GLU A 227 2.47 -4.90 -13.01
N ASN A 228 3.77 -4.92 -13.26
CA ASN A 228 4.44 -4.07 -14.27
C ASN A 228 4.35 -2.55 -14.01
N GLN A 229 4.13 -2.12 -12.76
CA GLN A 229 4.19 -0.71 -12.39
C GLN A 229 5.60 -0.31 -11.96
N LEU A 230 6.00 0.93 -12.25
CA LEU A 230 7.35 1.44 -11.98
C LEU A 230 7.35 2.37 -10.78
N PHE A 231 8.24 2.09 -9.82
CA PHE A 231 8.45 2.90 -8.62
C PHE A 231 9.92 3.30 -8.48
N VAL A 232 10.17 4.55 -8.12
CA VAL A 232 11.50 5.06 -7.77
C VAL A 232 11.71 4.94 -6.27
N PHE A 233 12.84 4.38 -5.89
CA PHE A 233 13.30 4.24 -4.50
C PHE A 233 14.54 5.12 -4.31
N GLY A 234 14.59 5.89 -3.24
CA GLY A 234 15.70 6.75 -2.89
C GLY A 234 16.32 6.38 -1.55
N LEU A 235 17.64 6.32 -1.52
CA LEU A 235 18.44 6.07 -0.34
C LEU A 235 19.51 7.15 -0.21
N ALA A 236 19.77 7.62 1.01
CA ALA A 236 20.83 8.60 1.26
C ALA A 236 21.51 8.36 2.61
N PRO A 237 22.75 8.80 2.77
CA PRO A 237 23.37 8.88 4.08
C PRO A 237 22.69 10.00 4.90
N ARG A 238 22.64 9.80 6.21
CA ARG A 238 22.31 10.89 7.11
C ARG A 238 23.41 11.96 7.06
N MET A 239 23.06 13.21 7.25
CA MET A 239 23.99 14.34 7.24
C MET A 239 25.20 14.08 8.17
N GLY A 240 26.41 14.26 7.63
CA GLY A 240 27.68 14.00 8.32
C GLY A 240 28.02 12.52 8.47
N LYS A 241 27.30 11.61 7.80
CA LYS A 241 27.55 10.16 7.81
C LYS A 241 28.00 9.67 6.44
N THR A 242 28.72 8.58 6.43
CA THR A 242 29.14 7.87 5.21
C THR A 242 28.64 6.45 5.25
N ILE A 243 27.96 6.03 4.19
CA ILE A 243 27.43 4.67 4.00
C ILE A 243 27.81 4.16 2.60
N ASP A 244 27.92 2.87 2.46
CA ASP A 244 28.04 2.23 1.14
C ASP A 244 26.65 2.07 0.53
N LEU A 245 26.26 3.03 -0.32
CA LEU A 245 24.98 3.02 -1.01
C LEU A 245 24.83 1.85 -1.97
N GLN A 246 25.92 1.41 -2.62
CA GLN A 246 25.88 0.28 -3.56
C GLN A 246 25.54 -1.01 -2.81
N GLN A 247 26.16 -1.20 -1.66
CA GLN A 247 25.85 -2.34 -0.79
C GLN A 247 24.41 -2.31 -0.30
N VAL A 248 23.89 -1.15 0.13
CA VAL A 248 22.52 -1.03 0.61
C VAL A 248 21.51 -1.29 -0.51
N PHE A 249 21.77 -0.81 -1.73
CA PHE A 249 20.94 -1.13 -2.87
C PHE A 249 21.00 -2.60 -3.27
N SER A 250 22.16 -3.26 -3.15
CA SER A 250 22.27 -4.71 -3.36
C SER A 250 21.40 -5.48 -2.35
N TRP A 251 21.38 -5.06 -1.09
CA TRP A 251 20.47 -5.65 -0.09
C TRP A 251 19.01 -5.40 -0.43
N LEU A 252 18.68 -4.20 -0.94
CA LEU A 252 17.30 -3.87 -1.34
C LEU A 252 16.86 -4.72 -2.54
N ASP A 253 17.72 -4.92 -3.53
CA ASP A 253 17.46 -5.77 -4.68
C ASP A 253 17.07 -7.19 -4.23
N LEU A 254 17.92 -7.80 -3.39
CA LEU A 254 17.71 -9.15 -2.87
C LEU A 254 16.45 -9.23 -1.96
N ALA A 255 16.26 -8.23 -1.11
CA ALA A 255 15.10 -8.18 -0.21
C ALA A 255 13.78 -8.08 -0.99
N LEU A 256 13.73 -7.21 -2.02
CA LEU A 256 12.53 -7.06 -2.84
C LEU A 256 12.26 -8.30 -3.71
N GLU A 257 13.31 -8.96 -4.22
CA GLU A 257 13.19 -10.18 -5.01
C GLU A 257 12.73 -11.38 -4.16
N THR A 258 13.25 -11.52 -2.94
CA THR A 258 13.02 -12.70 -2.10
C THR A 258 11.80 -12.54 -1.19
N MET A 259 11.68 -11.40 -0.54
CA MET A 259 10.63 -11.15 0.47
C MET A 259 9.45 -10.37 -0.11
N GLY A 260 9.68 -9.60 -1.17
CA GLY A 260 8.71 -8.68 -1.72
C GLY A 260 8.51 -7.41 -0.86
N ALA A 261 7.51 -6.62 -1.22
CA ALA A 261 7.14 -5.41 -0.50
C ALA A 261 5.61 -5.32 -0.32
N GLY A 262 5.18 -4.62 0.74
CA GLY A 262 3.76 -4.41 1.03
C GLY A 262 3.22 -5.30 2.14
N ALA A 263 1.89 -5.34 2.29
CA ALA A 263 1.24 -5.98 3.42
C ALA A 263 0.92 -7.48 3.21
N LYS A 264 1.01 -7.96 1.97
CA LYS A 264 0.63 -9.33 1.57
C LYS A 264 1.60 -9.88 0.53
N THR A 265 2.86 -9.98 0.89
CA THR A 265 3.94 -10.40 -0.01
C THR A 265 3.80 -11.84 -0.50
N ALA A 266 3.16 -12.72 0.30
CA ALA A 266 2.95 -14.14 -0.06
C ALA A 266 1.76 -14.39 -1.01
N SER A 267 0.94 -13.38 -1.31
CA SER A 267 -0.22 -13.54 -2.18
C SER A 267 -0.08 -12.85 -3.54
N GLY A 268 1.07 -12.34 -3.86
CA GLY A 268 1.29 -11.75 -5.18
C GLY A 268 2.52 -10.92 -5.29
#